data_a39065d8cb7914c8f6f2003dac0eca65
#
_entry.id   a39065d8cb7914c8f6f2003dac0eca65
#
_cell.length_a   1.000
_cell.length_b   1.000
_cell.length_c   1.000
_cell.angle_alpha   90.00
_cell.angle_beta   90.00
_cell.angle_gamma   90.00
#
_symmetry.space_group_name_H-M   'P 1'
#
loop_
_entity.id
_entity.type
_entity.pdbx_description
1 polymer ?
#
loop_
_entity_poly.entity_id
_entity_poly.type
_entity_poly.pdbx_seq_one_letter_code
_entity_poly.pdbx_strand_id
1 'polypeptide(L)'
;MQIASHGIKVHLYEMKPNKKTPAHHTEKYAELVCSNSLKAMRVESAAGLLKEEMRRLDSFLMKCADACKVPAGGALAVDRDIFSSLATEGIKSSELIEVYEEEVCEIPKDGITVVASGPLTSEPLAEYIRGMFGSSLSFFDAAAPIVTAESIDMEYAFCASRYDKGDGDDYINCPMNKEEYETFYNALISAERAPLHDCDVSNPKVYEGCMPVEVMAQRGEGTLRFGPMKPVGLVNPKTGHRPWAVLQLRKENKVGNMYNLVGFQTNLKFPEQKRVFSLIPALHNADFVRYGVMHRNTFLDSPRILN
;
A
#
# COMPACT_ATOMS: atom_id res chain seq x y z
N MET A 1 14.87 8.37 -15.59
CA MET A 1 14.31 9.68 -16.00
C MET A 1 15.21 10.84 -15.57
N GLN A 2 15.45 11.07 -14.27
CA GLN A 2 16.24 12.24 -13.81
C GLN A 2 17.66 12.29 -14.42
N ILE A 3 18.35 11.16 -14.47
CA ILE A 3 19.69 11.07 -15.11
C ILE A 3 19.58 11.38 -16.61
N ALA A 4 18.58 10.83 -17.28
CA ALA A 4 18.36 11.05 -18.71
C ALA A 4 18.00 12.52 -19.03
N SER A 5 17.28 13.22 -18.14
CA SER A 5 16.96 14.64 -18.34
C SER A 5 18.22 15.57 -18.33
N HIS A 6 19.32 15.07 -17.83
CA HIS A 6 20.64 15.76 -17.90
C HIS A 6 21.50 15.33 -19.11
N GLY A 7 20.90 14.65 -20.10
CA GLY A 7 21.58 14.23 -21.31
C GLY A 7 22.48 12.98 -21.16
N ILE A 8 22.36 12.25 -20.07
CA ILE A 8 23.18 11.06 -19.78
C ILE A 8 22.40 9.79 -20.20
N LYS A 9 23.06 8.95 -20.99
CA LYS A 9 22.51 7.64 -21.39
C LYS A 9 22.38 6.71 -20.16
N VAL A 10 21.24 6.03 -20.04
CA VAL A 10 20.92 5.13 -18.92
C VAL A 10 20.59 3.74 -19.44
N HIS A 11 21.22 2.73 -18.88
CA HIS A 11 20.83 1.33 -19.04
C HIS A 11 19.96 0.93 -17.86
N LEU A 12 18.66 0.69 -18.10
CA LEU A 12 17.68 0.32 -17.10
C LEU A 12 17.38 -1.17 -17.17
N TYR A 13 17.66 -1.89 -16.10
CA TYR A 13 17.36 -3.32 -15.96
C TYR A 13 16.10 -3.51 -15.11
N GLU A 14 15.11 -4.22 -15.62
CA GLU A 14 13.87 -4.54 -14.94
C GLU A 14 13.53 -6.02 -15.17
N MET A 15 13.30 -6.77 -14.11
CA MET A 15 13.02 -8.20 -14.21
C MET A 15 11.68 -8.54 -14.87
N LYS A 16 10.72 -7.62 -14.84
CA LYS A 16 9.45 -7.78 -15.54
C LYS A 16 9.60 -7.50 -17.05
N PRO A 17 8.86 -8.18 -17.91
CA PRO A 17 7.77 -9.14 -17.63
C PRO A 17 8.25 -10.57 -17.31
N ASN A 18 9.54 -10.88 -17.51
CA ASN A 18 10.07 -12.24 -17.46
C ASN A 18 10.01 -12.88 -16.06
N LYS A 19 10.13 -12.07 -15.01
CA LYS A 19 10.05 -12.53 -13.63
C LYS A 19 9.19 -11.58 -12.79
N LYS A 20 8.32 -12.14 -11.95
CA LYS A 20 7.46 -11.40 -11.01
C LYS A 20 7.56 -12.02 -9.63
N THR A 21 7.46 -11.20 -8.58
CA THR A 21 7.19 -11.72 -7.24
C THR A 21 5.68 -11.97 -7.07
N PRO A 22 5.25 -12.74 -6.06
CA PRO A 22 3.82 -12.96 -5.79
C PRO A 22 3.00 -11.68 -5.55
N ALA A 23 3.65 -10.57 -5.18
CA ALA A 23 3.01 -9.28 -4.95
C ALA A 23 2.79 -8.46 -6.23
N HIS A 24 3.47 -8.78 -7.34
CA HIS A 24 3.32 -8.10 -8.61
C HIS A 24 2.12 -8.63 -9.41
N HIS A 25 1.31 -7.72 -9.94
CA HIS A 25 0.12 -8.04 -10.74
C HIS A 25 0.23 -7.58 -12.19
N THR A 26 1.09 -6.59 -12.47
CA THR A 26 1.24 -6.02 -13.82
C THR A 26 2.69 -6.16 -14.33
N GLU A 27 2.88 -5.86 -15.62
CA GLU A 27 4.21 -5.78 -16.25
C GLU A 27 4.76 -4.35 -16.27
N LYS A 28 3.94 -3.40 -15.83
CA LYS A 28 4.28 -1.97 -15.84
C LYS A 28 5.31 -1.64 -14.76
N TYR A 29 6.11 -0.60 -15.02
CA TYR A 29 7.05 -0.05 -14.04
C TYR A 29 6.34 0.76 -12.97
N ALA A 30 7.01 0.99 -11.84
CA ALA A 30 6.48 1.73 -10.70
C ALA A 30 5.13 1.22 -10.17
N GLU A 31 4.90 -0.11 -10.22
CA GLU A 31 3.70 -0.73 -9.67
C GLU A 31 3.59 -0.50 -8.16
N LEU A 32 2.45 0.03 -7.70
CA LEU A 32 2.17 0.21 -6.28
C LEU A 32 1.52 -1.06 -5.71
N VAL A 33 2.29 -1.93 -5.10
CA VAL A 33 1.85 -3.27 -4.67
C VAL A 33 1.06 -3.28 -3.36
N CYS A 34 1.35 -2.38 -2.41
CA CYS A 34 0.70 -2.35 -1.09
C CYS A 34 -0.49 -1.40 -1.06
N SER A 35 -0.28 -0.12 -1.28
CA SER A 35 -1.28 0.93 -1.16
C SER A 35 -1.19 1.91 -2.32
N ASN A 36 -2.33 2.47 -2.75
CA ASN A 36 -2.34 3.56 -3.72
C ASN A 36 -2.06 4.94 -3.08
N SER A 37 -1.82 5.00 -1.78
CA SER A 37 -1.49 6.24 -1.07
C SER A 37 0.01 6.46 -0.97
N LEU A 38 0.44 7.63 -1.39
CA LEU A 38 1.80 8.15 -1.22
C LEU A 38 1.93 9.01 0.05
N LYS A 39 1.08 8.78 1.07
CA LYS A 39 1.04 9.49 2.35
C LYS A 39 0.59 10.96 2.24
N ALA A 40 0.78 11.75 3.31
CA ALA A 40 0.29 13.12 3.41
C ALA A 40 0.83 14.05 2.30
N MET A 41 -0.01 15.02 1.86
CA MET A 41 0.38 16.06 0.90
C MET A 41 0.84 17.36 1.54
N ARG A 42 0.36 17.69 2.74
CA ARG A 42 0.64 18.98 3.38
C ARG A 42 2.12 19.11 3.75
N VAL A 43 2.70 20.28 3.51
CA VAL A 43 4.12 20.57 3.67
C VAL A 43 4.58 20.50 5.13
N GLU A 44 3.67 20.71 6.10
CA GLU A 44 3.95 20.61 7.54
C GLU A 44 4.21 19.17 8.02
N SER A 45 3.98 18.20 7.16
CA SER A 45 4.33 16.80 7.43
C SER A 45 5.60 16.40 6.69
N ALA A 46 6.45 15.57 7.31
CA ALA A 46 7.68 15.09 6.67
C ALA A 46 7.45 14.47 5.27
N ALA A 47 6.39 13.68 5.12
CA ALA A 47 6.04 13.07 3.84
C ALA A 47 5.57 14.09 2.80
N GLY A 48 4.89 15.15 3.20
CA GLY A 48 4.45 16.22 2.30
C GLY A 48 5.61 17.15 1.92
N LEU A 49 6.48 17.49 2.88
CA LEU A 49 7.69 18.28 2.63
C LEU A 49 8.59 17.60 1.60
N LEU A 50 8.88 16.30 1.80
CA LEU A 50 9.67 15.53 0.85
C LEU A 50 9.08 15.56 -0.57
N LYS A 51 7.76 15.46 -0.72
CA LYS A 51 7.11 15.53 -2.04
C LYS A 51 7.25 16.90 -2.67
N GLU A 52 7.16 17.97 -1.89
CA GLU A 52 7.37 19.33 -2.37
C GLU A 52 8.83 19.54 -2.82
N GLU A 53 9.79 19.03 -2.07
CA GLU A 53 11.20 19.04 -2.48
C GLU A 53 11.40 18.26 -3.78
N MET A 54 10.81 17.08 -3.92
CA MET A 54 10.84 16.28 -5.15
C MET A 54 10.21 17.03 -6.33
N ARG A 55 9.11 17.78 -6.13
CA ARG A 55 8.50 18.60 -7.18
C ARG A 55 9.44 19.72 -7.64
N ARG A 56 10.11 20.39 -6.70
CA ARG A 56 11.12 21.44 -7.00
C ARG A 56 12.34 20.90 -7.74
N LEU A 57 12.67 19.61 -7.51
CA LEU A 57 13.70 18.89 -8.26
C LEU A 57 13.18 18.30 -9.59
N ASP A 58 11.97 18.69 -10.00
CA ASP A 58 11.35 18.26 -11.26
C ASP A 58 11.15 16.74 -11.38
N SER A 59 10.83 16.07 -10.26
CA SER A 59 10.65 14.61 -10.22
C SER A 59 9.59 14.13 -11.21
N PHE A 60 9.99 13.28 -12.14
CA PHE A 60 9.10 12.65 -13.10
C PHE A 60 7.98 11.84 -12.42
N LEU A 61 8.28 11.07 -11.38
CA LEU A 61 7.26 10.29 -10.65
C LEU A 61 6.26 11.18 -9.94
N MET A 62 6.66 12.36 -9.47
CA MET A 62 5.71 13.31 -8.88
C MET A 62 4.76 13.90 -9.95
N LYS A 63 5.25 14.15 -11.17
CA LYS A 63 4.38 14.55 -12.30
C LYS A 63 3.36 13.46 -12.62
N CYS A 64 3.78 12.19 -12.67
CA CYS A 64 2.86 11.07 -12.87
C CYS A 64 1.81 10.98 -11.74
N ALA A 65 2.23 11.12 -10.48
CA ALA A 65 1.34 11.07 -9.34
C ALA A 65 0.30 12.21 -9.36
N ASP A 66 0.77 13.44 -9.63
CA ASP A 66 -0.11 14.60 -9.70
C ASP A 66 -1.14 14.52 -10.85
N ALA A 67 -0.79 13.87 -11.96
CA ALA A 67 -1.68 13.66 -13.11
C ALA A 67 -2.78 12.61 -12.87
N CYS A 68 -2.58 11.70 -11.91
CA CYS A 68 -3.51 10.59 -11.66
C CYS A 68 -4.06 10.52 -10.23
N LYS A 69 -4.15 11.68 -9.54
CA LYS A 69 -4.73 11.78 -8.19
C LYS A 69 -6.15 11.24 -8.11
N VAL A 70 -6.46 10.61 -6.99
CA VAL A 70 -7.82 10.27 -6.57
C VAL A 70 -8.10 10.91 -5.19
N PRO A 71 -9.37 11.23 -4.87
CA PRO A 71 -9.74 11.82 -3.59
C PRO A 71 -9.28 10.96 -2.40
N ALA A 72 -8.62 11.57 -1.43
CA ALA A 72 -8.08 10.89 -0.24
C ALA A 72 -7.82 11.85 0.95
N GLY A 73 -8.65 12.86 1.14
CA GLY A 73 -8.52 13.85 2.20
C GLY A 73 -7.16 14.57 2.15
N GLY A 74 -6.40 14.52 3.23
CA GLY A 74 -5.06 15.14 3.28
C GLY A 74 -3.91 14.29 2.75
N ALA A 75 -4.20 13.14 2.11
CA ALA A 75 -3.18 12.27 1.51
C ALA A 75 -3.11 12.44 -0.02
N LEU A 76 -1.95 12.15 -0.60
CA LEU A 76 -1.82 11.94 -2.04
C LEU A 76 -2.11 10.46 -2.32
N ALA A 77 -3.28 10.16 -2.85
CA ALA A 77 -3.56 8.85 -3.42
C ALA A 77 -3.66 8.95 -4.94
N VAL A 78 -3.36 7.86 -5.63
CA VAL A 78 -3.29 7.82 -7.08
C VAL A 78 -4.08 6.62 -7.63
N ASP A 79 -4.54 6.75 -8.86
CA ASP A 79 -4.98 5.61 -9.65
C ASP A 79 -3.75 4.78 -10.03
N ARG A 80 -3.65 3.55 -9.51
CA ARG A 80 -2.46 2.69 -9.67
C ARG A 80 -2.16 2.37 -11.12
N ASP A 81 -3.20 2.08 -11.89
CA ASP A 81 -3.04 1.66 -13.29
C ASP A 81 -2.60 2.81 -14.17
N ILE A 82 -3.17 4.00 -13.96
CA ILE A 82 -2.76 5.22 -14.67
C ILE A 82 -1.35 5.61 -14.25
N PHE A 83 -1.02 5.57 -12.95
CA PHE A 83 0.31 5.90 -12.43
C PHE A 83 1.40 5.03 -13.07
N SER A 84 1.20 3.71 -13.03
CA SER A 84 2.14 2.75 -13.63
C SER A 84 2.25 2.90 -15.15
N SER A 85 1.13 3.20 -15.84
CA SER A 85 1.13 3.46 -17.28
C SER A 85 1.95 4.69 -17.63
N LEU A 86 1.70 5.82 -16.97
CA LEU A 86 2.44 7.06 -17.18
C LEU A 86 3.95 6.88 -16.92
N ALA A 87 4.31 6.16 -15.85
CA ALA A 87 5.70 5.87 -15.54
C ALA A 87 6.35 5.00 -16.63
N THR A 88 5.65 3.96 -17.09
CA THR A 88 6.15 3.04 -18.11
C THR A 88 6.31 3.73 -19.47
N GLU A 89 5.30 4.48 -19.89
CA GLU A 89 5.30 5.23 -21.16
C GLU A 89 6.42 6.26 -21.20
N GLY A 90 6.58 7.04 -20.10
CA GLY A 90 7.64 8.03 -20.03
C GLY A 90 9.05 7.44 -20.07
N ILE A 91 9.26 6.29 -19.45
CA ILE A 91 10.55 5.58 -19.52
C ILE A 91 10.80 5.05 -20.94
N LYS A 92 9.81 4.35 -21.52
CA LYS A 92 9.95 3.72 -22.86
C LYS A 92 10.03 4.73 -24.00
N SER A 93 9.52 5.96 -23.82
CA SER A 93 9.60 7.05 -24.80
C SER A 93 10.92 7.82 -24.78
N SER A 94 11.79 7.60 -23.79
CA SER A 94 13.06 8.32 -23.68
C SER A 94 14.14 7.70 -24.54
N GLU A 95 14.67 8.44 -25.51
CA GLU A 95 15.79 8.00 -26.36
C GLU A 95 17.10 7.75 -25.59
N LEU A 96 17.23 8.32 -24.39
CA LEU A 96 18.38 8.18 -23.52
C LEU A 96 18.26 7.02 -22.52
N ILE A 97 17.15 6.29 -22.52
CA ILE A 97 16.96 5.13 -21.63
C ILE A 97 16.82 3.87 -22.47
N GLU A 98 17.83 3.01 -22.37
CA GLU A 98 17.80 1.69 -22.96
C GLU A 98 17.35 0.67 -21.91
N VAL A 99 16.22 -0.01 -22.18
CA VAL A 99 15.59 -0.92 -21.21
C VAL A 99 15.96 -2.36 -21.54
N TYR A 100 16.45 -3.09 -20.54
CA TYR A 100 16.74 -4.52 -20.57
C TYR A 100 15.75 -5.24 -19.65
N GLU A 101 14.88 -6.05 -20.24
CA GLU A 101 13.85 -6.83 -19.51
C GLU A 101 14.47 -8.12 -18.98
N GLU A 102 15.38 -8.00 -18.01
CA GLU A 102 16.11 -9.14 -17.42
C GLU A 102 16.36 -8.93 -15.92
N GLU A 103 16.45 -10.06 -15.20
CA GLU A 103 16.80 -10.04 -13.78
C GLU A 103 18.29 -9.82 -13.59
N VAL A 104 18.65 -8.82 -12.80
CA VAL A 104 20.02 -8.61 -12.34
C VAL A 104 20.24 -9.37 -11.04
N CYS A 105 21.19 -10.30 -11.02
CA CYS A 105 21.55 -11.09 -9.84
C CYS A 105 22.79 -10.57 -9.11
N GLU A 106 23.64 -9.79 -9.79
CA GLU A 106 24.88 -9.23 -9.27
C GLU A 106 25.02 -7.77 -9.69
N ILE A 107 25.60 -6.92 -8.84
CA ILE A 107 25.85 -5.53 -9.16
C ILE A 107 27.09 -5.43 -10.07
N PRO A 108 27.01 -4.81 -11.27
CA PRO A 108 28.15 -4.60 -12.14
C PRO A 108 29.28 -3.86 -11.41
N LYS A 109 30.53 -4.27 -11.67
CA LYS A 109 31.72 -3.65 -11.06
C LYS A 109 32.21 -2.41 -11.80
N ASP A 110 31.80 -2.29 -13.06
CA ASP A 110 32.22 -1.19 -13.93
C ASP A 110 31.12 -0.13 -14.02
N GLY A 111 31.55 1.14 -13.98
CA GLY A 111 30.66 2.28 -14.11
C GLY A 111 29.93 2.66 -12.81
N ILE A 112 28.92 3.52 -12.96
CA ILE A 112 28.07 3.96 -11.83
C ILE A 112 26.76 3.18 -11.89
N THR A 113 26.50 2.41 -10.84
CA THR A 113 25.27 1.62 -10.70
C THR A 113 24.39 2.20 -9.61
N VAL A 114 23.09 2.35 -9.90
CA VAL A 114 22.06 2.74 -8.94
C VAL A 114 21.11 1.56 -8.74
N VAL A 115 21.13 0.96 -7.57
CA VAL A 115 20.19 -0.11 -7.20
C VAL A 115 18.89 0.55 -6.71
N ALA A 116 17.85 0.45 -7.51
CA ALA A 116 16.53 1.08 -7.26
C ALA A 116 15.38 0.04 -7.33
N SER A 117 15.70 -1.23 -7.06
CA SER A 117 14.76 -2.36 -7.13
C SER A 117 13.63 -2.29 -6.08
N GLY A 118 13.78 -1.42 -5.08
CA GLY A 118 12.77 -1.22 -4.03
C GLY A 118 12.65 -2.41 -3.06
N PRO A 119 11.54 -2.49 -2.31
CA PRO A 119 11.39 -3.50 -1.26
C PRO A 119 11.23 -4.94 -1.81
N LEU A 120 10.76 -5.09 -3.04
CA LEU A 120 10.55 -6.39 -3.69
C LEU A 120 11.75 -6.80 -4.57
N THR A 121 12.96 -6.50 -4.13
CA THR A 121 14.21 -6.95 -4.74
C THR A 121 14.19 -8.48 -4.85
N SER A 122 14.62 -9.00 -6.03
CA SER A 122 14.67 -10.44 -6.26
C SER A 122 15.63 -11.15 -5.29
N GLU A 123 15.34 -12.39 -4.93
CA GLU A 123 16.14 -13.10 -3.93
C GLU A 123 17.63 -13.23 -4.33
N PRO A 124 18.00 -13.54 -5.60
CA PRO A 124 19.42 -13.59 -5.98
C PRO A 124 20.14 -12.25 -5.77
N LEU A 125 19.53 -11.12 -6.16
CA LEU A 125 20.12 -9.79 -5.94
C LEU A 125 20.17 -9.43 -4.45
N ALA A 126 19.14 -9.79 -3.68
CA ALA A 126 19.09 -9.57 -2.24
C ALA A 126 20.19 -10.37 -1.51
N GLU A 127 20.45 -11.62 -1.93
CA GLU A 127 21.54 -12.44 -1.41
C GLU A 127 22.92 -11.88 -1.76
N TYR A 128 23.09 -11.43 -3.00
CA TYR A 128 24.33 -10.77 -3.41
C TYR A 128 24.64 -9.54 -2.56
N ILE A 129 23.63 -8.66 -2.37
CA ILE A 129 23.74 -7.47 -1.52
C ILE A 129 24.03 -7.85 -0.06
N ARG A 130 23.40 -8.92 0.46
CA ARG A 130 23.68 -9.45 1.80
C ARG A 130 25.13 -9.91 1.93
N GLY A 131 25.67 -10.56 0.91
CA GLY A 131 27.08 -10.97 0.86
C GLY A 131 28.06 -9.79 0.90
N MET A 132 27.70 -8.66 0.27
CA MET A 132 28.54 -7.45 0.26
C MET A 132 28.56 -6.70 1.59
N PHE A 133 27.42 -6.62 2.28
CA PHE A 133 27.23 -5.77 3.48
C PHE A 133 27.07 -6.53 4.79
N GLY A 134 27.18 -7.86 4.76
CA GLY A 134 27.15 -8.72 5.95
C GLY A 134 25.77 -8.91 6.58
N SER A 135 24.81 -8.02 6.32
CA SER A 135 23.42 -8.19 6.76
C SER A 135 22.45 -7.39 5.89
N SER A 136 21.48 -8.05 5.32
CA SER A 136 20.25 -7.39 4.85
C SER A 136 19.17 -7.61 5.90
N LEU A 137 18.40 -6.59 6.18
CA LEU A 137 17.22 -6.71 7.03
C LEU A 137 16.01 -6.97 6.13
N SER A 138 15.13 -7.82 6.59
CA SER A 138 13.82 -8.01 5.97
C SER A 138 12.73 -7.77 6.99
N PHE A 139 11.60 -7.29 6.54
CA PHE A 139 10.37 -7.21 7.30
C PHE A 139 9.20 -7.66 6.44
N PHE A 140 8.14 -8.11 7.09
CA PHE A 140 6.93 -8.46 6.39
C PHE A 140 5.97 -7.27 6.35
N ASP A 141 5.38 -7.07 5.19
CA ASP A 141 4.35 -6.09 4.91
C ASP A 141 3.11 -6.79 4.38
N ALA A 142 1.95 -6.25 4.63
CA ALA A 142 0.70 -6.81 4.17
C ALA A 142 -0.08 -5.81 3.33
N ALA A 143 -0.72 -6.28 2.25
CA ALA A 143 -1.66 -5.51 1.47
C ALA A 143 -3.06 -5.57 2.08
N ALA A 144 -3.85 -4.53 1.88
CA ALA A 144 -5.25 -4.50 2.26
C ALA A 144 -6.14 -4.98 1.09
N PRO A 145 -7.31 -5.58 1.37
CA PRO A 145 -8.25 -5.99 0.34
C PRO A 145 -8.87 -4.81 -0.39
N ILE A 146 -9.36 -5.09 -1.61
CA ILE A 146 -10.10 -4.17 -2.46
C ILE A 146 -11.45 -4.79 -2.80
N VAL A 147 -12.52 -3.99 -2.69
CA VAL A 147 -13.90 -4.38 -3.02
C VAL A 147 -14.46 -3.54 -4.16
N THR A 148 -15.46 -4.06 -4.88
CA THR A 148 -16.18 -3.29 -5.90
C THR A 148 -17.12 -2.27 -5.25
N ALA A 149 -17.30 -1.13 -5.88
CA ALA A 149 -18.18 -0.06 -5.39
C ALA A 149 -19.64 -0.52 -5.29
N GLU A 150 -20.11 -1.29 -6.29
CA GLU A 150 -21.48 -1.77 -6.38
C GLU A 150 -21.86 -2.78 -5.30
N SER A 151 -20.86 -3.45 -4.70
CA SER A 151 -21.07 -4.42 -3.62
C SER A 151 -21.08 -3.80 -2.23
N ILE A 152 -20.83 -2.49 -2.11
CA ILE A 152 -20.88 -1.77 -0.83
C ILE A 152 -22.33 -1.36 -0.56
N ASP A 153 -22.87 -1.81 0.57
CA ASP A 153 -24.21 -1.41 0.97
C ASP A 153 -24.24 -0.01 1.57
N MET A 154 -24.68 0.95 0.77
CA MET A 154 -24.74 2.35 1.15
C MET A 154 -25.89 2.65 2.16
N GLU A 155 -26.78 1.69 2.45
CA GLU A 155 -27.72 1.83 3.56
C GLU A 155 -27.01 1.78 4.91
N TYR A 156 -25.88 1.05 4.99
CA TYR A 156 -25.05 0.94 6.19
C TYR A 156 -23.78 1.79 6.13
N ALA A 157 -23.62 2.65 5.11
CA ALA A 157 -22.44 3.50 4.93
C ALA A 157 -22.83 4.98 4.72
N PHE A 158 -21.82 5.85 4.81
CA PHE A 158 -21.94 7.27 4.48
C PHE A 158 -20.62 7.84 3.97
N CYS A 159 -20.69 8.86 3.10
CA CYS A 159 -19.52 9.57 2.59
C CYS A 159 -19.14 10.69 3.54
N ALA A 160 -17.88 10.74 3.98
CA ALA A 160 -17.33 11.85 4.76
C ALA A 160 -15.80 11.75 4.84
N SER A 161 -15.14 12.87 5.00
CA SER A 161 -13.74 12.97 5.39
C SER A 161 -13.61 13.34 6.86
N ARG A 162 -12.57 12.80 7.54
CA ARG A 162 -12.34 13.17 8.95
C ARG A 162 -11.98 14.64 9.06
N TYR A 163 -12.69 15.36 9.95
CA TYR A 163 -12.50 16.78 10.19
C TYR A 163 -12.68 17.63 8.92
N ASP A 164 -13.57 17.20 8.03
CA ASP A 164 -13.91 17.86 6.75
C ASP A 164 -12.69 18.21 5.87
N LYS A 165 -11.66 17.33 5.91
CA LYS A 165 -10.45 17.50 5.09
C LYS A 165 -10.70 17.04 3.67
N GLY A 166 -10.02 17.68 2.70
CA GLY A 166 -10.22 17.41 1.28
C GLY A 166 -11.54 18.02 0.81
N ASP A 167 -12.26 17.30 -0.06
CA ASP A 167 -13.57 17.73 -0.58
C ASP A 167 -14.73 17.43 0.39
N GLY A 168 -14.42 16.83 1.56
CA GLY A 168 -15.40 16.56 2.62
C GLY A 168 -16.06 15.17 2.55
N ASP A 169 -16.05 14.51 1.39
CA ASP A 169 -16.69 13.22 1.12
C ASP A 169 -15.77 12.16 0.49
N ASP A 170 -14.46 12.30 0.65
CA ASP A 170 -13.44 11.51 -0.04
C ASP A 170 -13.44 10.01 0.35
N TYR A 171 -14.05 9.65 1.47
CA TYR A 171 -14.11 8.28 1.97
C TYR A 171 -15.54 7.79 2.13
N ILE A 172 -15.78 6.53 1.80
CA ILE A 172 -16.95 5.81 2.29
C ILE A 172 -16.62 5.29 3.69
N ASN A 173 -17.47 5.58 4.66
CA ASN A 173 -17.33 5.18 6.04
C ASN A 173 -18.34 4.08 6.36
N CYS A 174 -17.86 2.93 6.87
CA CYS A 174 -18.64 1.78 7.28
C CYS A 174 -18.70 1.77 8.81
N PRO A 175 -19.71 2.39 9.42
CA PRO A 175 -19.87 2.45 10.87
C PRO A 175 -20.27 1.10 11.44
N MET A 176 -19.89 0.87 12.69
CA MET A 176 -20.37 -0.23 13.52
C MET A 176 -20.81 0.29 14.89
N ASN A 177 -21.86 -0.30 15.45
CA ASN A 177 -22.21 -0.18 16.85
C ASN A 177 -21.29 -1.09 17.69
N LYS A 178 -21.51 -1.15 19.01
CA LYS A 178 -20.66 -1.92 19.91
C LYS A 178 -20.77 -3.43 19.67
N GLU A 179 -21.97 -3.94 19.52
CA GLU A 179 -22.23 -5.38 19.35
C GLU A 179 -21.70 -5.90 18.00
N GLU A 180 -21.88 -5.14 16.93
CA GLU A 180 -21.32 -5.42 15.60
C GLU A 180 -19.80 -5.45 15.64
N TYR A 181 -19.18 -4.49 16.34
CA TYR A 181 -17.73 -4.44 16.50
C TYR A 181 -17.20 -5.63 17.31
N GLU A 182 -17.83 -6.00 18.44
CA GLU A 182 -17.44 -7.13 19.26
C GLU A 182 -17.54 -8.46 18.47
N THR A 183 -18.59 -8.61 17.68
CA THR A 183 -18.77 -9.77 16.79
C THR A 183 -17.65 -9.85 15.76
N PHE A 184 -17.37 -8.73 15.08
CA PHE A 184 -16.28 -8.61 14.12
C PHE A 184 -14.92 -8.89 14.77
N TYR A 185 -14.64 -8.26 15.93
CA TYR A 185 -13.38 -8.41 16.64
C TYR A 185 -13.11 -9.87 17.05
N ASN A 186 -14.09 -10.54 17.61
CA ASN A 186 -13.96 -11.95 18.04
C ASN A 186 -13.71 -12.87 16.82
N ALA A 187 -14.40 -12.64 15.71
CA ALA A 187 -14.17 -13.37 14.48
C ALA A 187 -12.76 -13.12 13.91
N LEU A 188 -12.27 -11.87 13.98
CA LEU A 188 -10.96 -11.49 13.48
C LEU A 188 -9.81 -12.13 14.24
N ILE A 189 -9.86 -12.13 15.59
CA ILE A 189 -8.78 -12.70 16.42
C ILE A 189 -8.72 -14.23 16.36
N SER A 190 -9.84 -14.89 16.02
CA SER A 190 -9.94 -16.33 15.87
C SER A 190 -9.74 -16.85 14.46
N ALA A 191 -9.61 -15.96 13.48
CA ALA A 191 -9.51 -16.30 12.07
C ALA A 191 -8.17 -16.97 11.70
N GLU A 192 -8.22 -17.90 10.76
CA GLU A 192 -7.03 -18.60 10.27
C GLU A 192 -6.15 -17.71 9.40
N ARG A 193 -4.85 -17.76 9.67
CA ARG A 193 -3.84 -17.02 8.91
C ARG A 193 -3.23 -17.89 7.81
N ALA A 194 -2.80 -17.24 6.73
CA ALA A 194 -2.00 -17.90 5.71
C ALA A 194 -0.61 -18.25 6.30
N PRO A 195 -0.02 -19.40 5.93
CA PRO A 195 1.35 -19.72 6.31
C PRO A 195 2.31 -18.71 5.70
N LEU A 196 3.32 -18.30 6.46
CA LEU A 196 4.43 -17.50 5.94
C LEU A 196 5.41 -18.46 5.26
N HIS A 197 5.66 -18.22 3.99
CA HIS A 197 6.62 -19.00 3.20
C HIS A 197 8.01 -18.38 3.39
N ASP A 198 8.69 -18.63 4.51
CA ASP A 198 10.15 -18.54 4.63
C ASP A 198 10.65 -18.83 6.05
N CYS A 199 11.87 -19.33 6.14
CA CYS A 199 12.48 -20.02 7.28
C CYS A 199 12.68 -19.26 8.60
N ASP A 200 12.22 -18.03 8.75
CA ASP A 200 12.39 -17.20 9.97
C ASP A 200 11.05 -16.97 10.72
N VAL A 201 10.25 -18.01 10.86
CA VAL A 201 8.84 -17.92 11.26
C VAL A 201 8.61 -17.75 12.76
N SER A 202 9.63 -17.87 13.62
CA SER A 202 9.42 -17.81 15.07
C SER A 202 9.06 -16.40 15.60
N ASN A 203 9.41 -15.33 14.88
CA ASN A 203 9.00 -13.96 15.21
C ASN A 203 9.17 -13.00 13.99
N PRO A 204 8.25 -12.98 13.01
CA PRO A 204 8.39 -12.11 11.85
C PRO A 204 8.40 -10.65 12.32
N LYS A 205 9.47 -9.92 12.00
CA LYS A 205 9.51 -8.47 12.20
C LYS A 205 8.50 -7.83 11.24
N VAL A 206 7.40 -7.35 11.78
CA VAL A 206 6.36 -6.63 11.03
C VAL A 206 6.61 -5.13 11.23
N TYR A 207 6.56 -4.38 10.12
CA TYR A 207 6.64 -2.92 10.22
C TYR A 207 5.34 -2.38 10.85
N GLU A 208 5.46 -1.57 11.90
CA GLU A 208 4.30 -1.04 12.64
C GLU A 208 3.27 -0.32 11.74
N GLY A 209 3.73 0.40 10.72
CA GLY A 209 2.86 1.15 9.79
C GLY A 209 2.05 0.28 8.83
N CYS A 210 2.41 -1.01 8.69
CA CYS A 210 1.77 -1.98 7.79
C CYS A 210 1.44 -3.30 8.52
N MET A 211 1.27 -3.22 9.83
CA MET A 211 0.92 -4.38 10.65
C MET A 211 -0.42 -4.97 10.23
N PRO A 212 -0.52 -6.30 10.06
CA PRO A 212 -1.79 -6.95 9.81
C PRO A 212 -2.84 -6.63 10.87
N VAL A 213 -4.07 -6.38 10.43
CA VAL A 213 -5.16 -5.93 11.32
C VAL A 213 -5.48 -6.96 12.40
N GLU A 214 -5.38 -8.26 12.11
CA GLU A 214 -5.55 -9.35 13.07
C GLU A 214 -4.41 -9.42 14.11
N VAL A 215 -3.19 -9.01 13.74
CA VAL A 215 -2.06 -8.90 14.69
C VAL A 215 -2.25 -7.69 15.59
N MET A 216 -2.72 -6.58 15.02
CA MET A 216 -3.05 -5.38 15.79
C MET A 216 -4.20 -5.67 16.78
N ALA A 217 -5.24 -6.40 16.36
CA ALA A 217 -6.37 -6.77 17.21
C ALA A 217 -5.95 -7.60 18.42
N GLN A 218 -4.96 -8.47 18.30
CA GLN A 218 -4.44 -9.29 19.42
C GLN A 218 -3.80 -8.47 20.56
N ARG A 219 -3.49 -7.19 20.32
CA ARG A 219 -2.99 -6.29 21.36
C ARG A 219 -4.07 -5.81 22.33
N GLY A 220 -5.33 -6.11 22.04
CA GLY A 220 -6.48 -5.80 22.88
C GLY A 220 -7.67 -5.26 22.11
N GLU A 221 -8.88 -5.47 22.65
CA GLU A 221 -10.16 -5.12 22.03
C GLU A 221 -10.26 -3.65 21.60
N GLY A 222 -9.71 -2.73 22.38
CA GLY A 222 -9.72 -1.31 22.06
C GLY A 222 -8.76 -0.88 20.95
N THR A 223 -7.74 -1.71 20.59
CA THR A 223 -6.63 -1.29 19.74
C THR A 223 -7.07 -0.79 18.37
N LEU A 224 -8.00 -1.50 17.71
CA LEU A 224 -8.49 -1.10 16.39
C LEU A 224 -9.25 0.23 16.44
N ARG A 225 -9.98 0.50 17.52
CA ARG A 225 -10.75 1.75 17.71
C ARG A 225 -9.88 2.97 17.99
N PHE A 226 -8.65 2.78 18.43
CA PHE A 226 -7.62 3.84 18.53
C PHE A 226 -6.70 3.89 17.31
N GLY A 227 -6.79 2.88 16.44
CA GLY A 227 -6.03 2.70 15.21
C GLY A 227 -6.87 2.88 13.94
N PRO A 228 -6.90 1.86 13.05
CA PRO A 228 -7.53 1.96 11.73
C PRO A 228 -9.04 2.19 11.77
N MET A 229 -9.73 1.73 12.82
CA MET A 229 -11.18 1.89 12.97
C MET A 229 -11.59 3.04 13.88
N LYS A 230 -10.71 4.02 14.06
CA LYS A 230 -10.95 5.18 14.93
C LYS A 230 -12.21 5.95 14.50
N PRO A 231 -13.21 6.18 15.38
CA PRO A 231 -14.44 6.90 15.01
C PRO A 231 -14.33 8.43 15.16
N VAL A 232 -13.25 8.94 15.77
CA VAL A 232 -13.08 10.38 16.07
C VAL A 232 -12.98 11.19 14.79
N GLY A 233 -13.67 12.34 14.75
CA GLY A 233 -13.73 13.24 13.59
C GLY A 233 -14.77 12.82 12.55
N LEU A 234 -15.66 11.87 12.87
CA LEU A 234 -16.77 11.44 12.03
C LEU A 234 -18.08 11.44 12.84
N VAL A 235 -19.14 11.90 12.20
CA VAL A 235 -20.53 11.81 12.69
C VAL A 235 -21.34 11.08 11.62
N ASN A 236 -22.08 10.05 12.00
CA ASN A 236 -22.96 9.36 11.07
C ASN A 236 -24.20 10.25 10.82
N PRO A 237 -24.44 10.73 9.59
CA PRO A 237 -25.54 11.63 9.30
C PRO A 237 -26.92 10.99 9.51
N LYS A 238 -27.02 9.66 9.46
CA LYS A 238 -28.27 8.92 9.66
C LYS A 238 -28.71 8.85 11.13
N THR A 239 -27.74 8.87 12.05
CA THR A 239 -28.02 8.77 13.50
C THR A 239 -27.76 10.06 14.26
N GLY A 240 -27.01 11.00 13.66
CA GLY A 240 -26.54 12.23 14.33
C GLY A 240 -25.45 11.98 15.39
N HIS A 241 -24.96 10.75 15.52
CA HIS A 241 -24.02 10.36 16.56
C HIS A 241 -22.70 9.84 15.98
N ARG A 242 -21.66 9.90 16.80
CA ARG A 242 -20.37 9.27 16.50
C ARG A 242 -20.52 7.75 16.63
N PRO A 243 -20.13 6.96 15.61
CA PRO A 243 -20.14 5.51 15.67
C PRO A 243 -19.22 4.94 16.76
N TRP A 244 -19.42 3.67 17.12
CA TRP A 244 -18.50 2.98 18.04
C TRP A 244 -17.15 2.69 17.38
N ALA A 245 -17.16 2.19 16.14
CA ALA A 245 -16.01 1.99 15.29
C ALA A 245 -16.37 2.30 13.83
N VAL A 246 -15.38 2.61 12.99
CA VAL A 246 -15.59 2.91 11.56
C VAL A 246 -14.45 2.35 10.74
N LEU A 247 -14.76 1.49 9.77
CA LEU A 247 -13.84 1.22 8.67
C LEU A 247 -14.00 2.30 7.60
N GLN A 248 -12.90 2.85 7.11
CA GLN A 248 -12.89 3.76 5.97
C GLN A 248 -12.50 3.04 4.69
N LEU A 249 -13.22 3.30 3.61
CA LEU A 249 -12.91 2.82 2.27
C LEU A 249 -12.44 4.00 1.42
N ARG A 250 -11.33 3.83 0.71
CA ARG A 250 -10.74 4.84 -0.17
C ARG A 250 -10.81 4.39 -1.63
N LYS A 251 -11.14 5.33 -2.52
CA LYS A 251 -11.11 5.09 -3.96
C LYS A 251 -9.75 4.56 -4.40
N GLU A 252 -9.78 3.50 -5.19
CA GLU A 252 -8.60 2.86 -5.75
C GLU A 252 -8.24 3.43 -7.13
N ASN A 253 -9.24 3.92 -7.85
CA ASN A 253 -9.09 4.47 -9.20
C ASN A 253 -9.96 5.70 -9.44
N LYS A 254 -9.71 6.40 -10.56
CA LYS A 254 -10.46 7.60 -10.95
C LYS A 254 -11.92 7.33 -11.29
N VAL A 255 -12.23 6.14 -11.83
CA VAL A 255 -13.60 5.73 -12.16
C VAL A 255 -14.45 5.58 -10.89
N GLY A 256 -13.83 5.23 -9.75
CA GLY A 256 -14.53 5.07 -8.48
C GLY A 256 -15.32 3.77 -8.38
N ASN A 257 -14.97 2.75 -9.17
CA ASN A 257 -15.63 1.45 -9.13
C ASN A 257 -14.95 0.42 -8.21
N MET A 258 -13.83 0.78 -7.58
CA MET A 258 -13.09 -0.05 -6.63
C MET A 258 -12.66 0.76 -5.40
N TYR A 259 -12.71 0.12 -4.22
CA TYR A 259 -12.36 0.73 -2.95
C TYR A 259 -11.44 -0.15 -2.12
N ASN A 260 -10.39 0.45 -1.57
CA ASN A 260 -9.44 -0.19 -0.68
C ASN A 260 -9.91 -0.06 0.78
N LEU A 261 -9.81 -1.15 1.56
CA LEU A 261 -10.10 -1.17 2.99
C LEU A 261 -8.93 -0.53 3.76
N VAL A 262 -9.07 0.73 4.16
CA VAL A 262 -7.97 1.50 4.76
C VAL A 262 -7.56 0.95 6.12
N GLY A 263 -6.28 0.58 6.24
CA GLY A 263 -5.71 0.05 7.49
C GLY A 263 -6.04 -1.42 7.75
N PHE A 264 -6.60 -2.13 6.77
CA PHE A 264 -6.95 -3.54 6.84
C PHE A 264 -5.96 -4.45 6.09
N GLN A 265 -4.68 -4.11 6.17
CA GLN A 265 -3.62 -5.03 5.77
C GLN A 265 -3.80 -6.33 6.54
N THR A 266 -3.67 -7.49 5.86
CA THR A 266 -3.99 -8.77 6.50
C THR A 266 -3.19 -9.93 5.92
N ASN A 267 -2.93 -10.94 6.78
CA ASN A 267 -2.41 -12.25 6.43
C ASN A 267 -3.44 -13.36 6.65
N LEU A 268 -4.72 -13.03 6.75
CA LEU A 268 -5.76 -14.04 6.83
C LEU A 268 -5.85 -14.83 5.52
N LYS A 269 -6.23 -16.11 5.60
CA LYS A 269 -6.59 -16.90 4.41
C LYS A 269 -7.74 -16.22 3.65
N PHE A 270 -7.79 -16.33 2.33
CA PHE A 270 -8.81 -15.66 1.51
C PHE A 270 -10.25 -15.94 1.94
N PRO A 271 -10.65 -17.20 2.25
CA PRO A 271 -11.99 -17.46 2.76
C PRO A 271 -12.27 -16.75 4.09
N GLU A 272 -11.27 -16.64 4.97
CA GLU A 272 -11.38 -15.93 6.24
C GLU A 272 -11.51 -14.42 6.06
N GLN A 273 -10.78 -13.84 5.11
CA GLN A 273 -10.95 -12.42 4.78
C GLN A 273 -12.39 -12.12 4.39
N LYS A 274 -12.97 -12.94 3.48
CA LYS A 274 -14.36 -12.78 3.08
C LYS A 274 -15.30 -12.96 4.26
N ARG A 275 -15.16 -14.04 5.04
CA ARG A 275 -16.01 -14.34 6.19
C ARG A 275 -15.99 -13.23 7.24
N VAL A 276 -14.80 -12.79 7.63
CA VAL A 276 -14.62 -11.83 8.73
C VAL A 276 -15.02 -10.42 8.30
N PHE A 277 -14.58 -9.96 7.13
CA PHE A 277 -14.84 -8.58 6.71
C PHE A 277 -16.30 -8.38 6.27
N SER A 278 -17.00 -9.43 5.86
CA SER A 278 -18.45 -9.38 5.61
C SER A 278 -19.29 -9.26 6.89
N LEU A 279 -18.71 -9.34 8.09
CA LEU A 279 -19.41 -9.03 9.34
C LEU A 279 -19.57 -7.51 9.56
N ILE A 280 -18.86 -6.69 8.79
CA ILE A 280 -19.06 -5.24 8.77
C ILE A 280 -20.33 -4.95 7.97
N PRO A 281 -21.38 -4.32 8.54
CA PRO A 281 -22.70 -4.23 7.90
C PRO A 281 -22.68 -3.72 6.45
N ALA A 282 -21.89 -2.69 6.17
CA ALA A 282 -21.76 -2.16 4.81
C ALA A 282 -21.05 -3.10 3.83
N LEU A 283 -20.40 -4.17 4.29
CA LEU A 283 -19.65 -5.13 3.49
C LEU A 283 -20.25 -6.54 3.50
N HIS A 284 -21.49 -6.71 3.98
CA HIS A 284 -22.11 -8.03 4.13
C HIS A 284 -22.20 -8.83 2.81
N ASN A 285 -22.33 -8.13 1.68
CA ASN A 285 -22.35 -8.70 0.32
C ASN A 285 -21.12 -8.27 -0.50
N ALA A 286 -20.02 -7.86 0.14
CA ALA A 286 -18.87 -7.31 -0.57
C ALA A 286 -18.25 -8.31 -1.54
N ASP A 287 -17.97 -7.83 -2.76
CA ASP A 287 -17.24 -8.55 -3.78
C ASP A 287 -15.76 -8.12 -3.77
N PHE A 288 -14.90 -9.06 -3.38
CA PHE A 288 -13.47 -8.83 -3.22
C PHE A 288 -12.74 -9.05 -4.56
N VAL A 289 -12.35 -7.97 -5.22
CA VAL A 289 -11.54 -8.03 -6.46
C VAL A 289 -10.06 -8.29 -6.19
N ARG A 290 -9.61 -7.98 -4.98
CA ARG A 290 -8.27 -8.31 -4.50
C ARG A 290 -8.33 -8.65 -3.02
N TYR A 291 -7.71 -9.76 -2.66
CA TYR A 291 -7.47 -10.12 -1.26
C TYR A 291 -6.17 -9.51 -0.75
N GLY A 292 -6.11 -9.30 0.56
CA GLY A 292 -4.88 -8.95 1.25
C GLY A 292 -3.89 -10.11 1.21
N VAL A 293 -2.62 -9.79 0.99
CA VAL A 293 -1.52 -10.77 1.00
C VAL A 293 -0.34 -10.19 1.75
N MET A 294 0.39 -11.07 2.45
CA MET A 294 1.64 -10.70 3.08
C MET A 294 2.80 -10.95 2.12
N HIS A 295 3.76 -10.05 2.09
CA HIS A 295 4.98 -10.17 1.29
C HIS A 295 6.19 -9.72 2.11
N ARG A 296 7.35 -10.26 1.75
CA ARG A 296 8.63 -9.92 2.36
C ARG A 296 9.23 -8.73 1.64
N ASN A 297 9.61 -7.73 2.42
CA ASN A 297 10.36 -6.57 1.96
C ASN A 297 11.83 -6.71 2.35
N THR A 298 12.73 -6.36 1.46
CA THR A 298 14.16 -6.31 1.72
C THR A 298 14.64 -4.86 1.83
N PHE A 299 15.49 -4.57 2.81
CA PHE A 299 16.11 -3.25 2.97
C PHE A 299 17.52 -3.36 3.56
N LEU A 300 18.31 -2.31 3.42
CA LEU A 300 19.64 -2.20 3.99
C LEU A 300 19.58 -1.49 5.36
N ASP A 301 20.30 -2.02 6.35
CA ASP A 301 20.53 -1.33 7.63
C ASP A 301 21.60 -0.24 7.44
N SER A 302 21.25 0.78 6.66
CA SER A 302 22.17 1.83 6.27
C SER A 302 22.84 2.54 7.46
N PRO A 303 22.21 2.75 8.64
CA PRO A 303 22.91 3.30 9.79
C PRO A 303 24.10 2.46 10.28
N ARG A 304 24.06 1.14 10.06
CA ARG A 304 25.17 0.23 10.44
C ARG A 304 26.20 0.04 9.34
N ILE A 305 25.76 0.21 8.08
CA ILE A 305 26.63 -0.01 6.91
C ILE A 305 27.47 1.23 6.60
N LEU A 306 26.95 2.45 6.89
CA LEU A 306 27.59 3.73 6.58
C LEU A 306 28.43 4.31 7.72
N ASN A 307 28.58 3.59 8.83
CA ASN A 307 29.43 4.00 9.96
C ASN A 307 30.85 3.45 9.85
#